data_b8b38b8421b37bab924bedd3a95117e6
#
_entry.id   b8b38b8421b37bab924bedd3a95117e6
#
_cell.length_a   1.000
_cell.length_b   1.000
_cell.length_c   1.000
_cell.angle_alpha   90.00
_cell.angle_beta   90.00
_cell.angle_gamma   90.00
#
_symmetry.space_group_name_H-M   'P 1'
#
loop_
_entity.id
_entity.type
_entity.pdbx_description
1 polymer ?
#
loop_
_entity_poly.entity_id
_entity_poly.type
_entity_poly.pdbx_seq_one_letter_code
_entity_poly.pdbx_strand_id
1 'polypeptide(L)'
;LIYASVLPMILVMVLLANIQMLGMFLSNVGITTLGTFSGSTPQDGIMYFLAPINGPTDWMWWTTDLGHAPWEVLLRLGINITFMVVGGAVFALFWIKTAGLDSKDVARQIQMSGMSIPGYRRNPQVLEKYLDRYIPRVTIIGGVFIGLLSVVANLFGVIGSVSGTGLLLTVSITYRLYEEIASQQIMEMYPFMRTFFGKE
;
A
#
# COMPACT_ATOMS: atom_id res chain seq x y z
N LEU A 1 4.20 9.60 6.77
CA LEU A 1 2.99 8.86 6.39
C LEU A 1 3.16 8.13 5.05
N ILE A 2 3.57 8.82 4.00
CA ILE A 2 3.74 8.27 2.64
C ILE A 2 4.84 7.19 2.59
N TYR A 3 5.87 7.32 3.41
CA TYR A 3 7.03 6.42 3.45
C TYR A 3 6.69 4.98 3.84
N ALA A 4 5.73 4.81 4.76
CA ALA A 4 5.34 3.50 5.27
C ALA A 4 4.23 2.82 4.44
N SER A 5 3.63 3.52 3.49
CA SER A 5 2.34 3.11 2.92
C SER A 5 2.40 2.55 1.49
N VAL A 6 3.47 2.82 0.74
CA VAL A 6 3.59 2.34 -0.65
C VAL A 6 4.06 0.88 -0.72
N LEU A 7 5.06 0.50 0.07
CA LEU A 7 5.57 -0.87 0.10
C LEU A 7 4.53 -1.91 0.57
N PRO A 8 3.72 -1.64 1.61
CA PRO A 8 2.60 -2.52 1.97
C PRO A 8 1.66 -2.79 0.81
N MET A 9 1.39 -1.79 -0.03
CA MET A 9 0.48 -1.95 -1.15
C MET A 9 1.04 -2.86 -2.24
N ILE A 10 2.35 -2.82 -2.49
CA ILE A 10 3.03 -3.77 -3.37
C ILE A 10 2.82 -5.20 -2.86
N LEU A 11 2.99 -5.41 -1.54
CA LEU A 11 2.82 -6.74 -0.94
C LEU A 11 1.38 -7.27 -1.10
N VAL A 12 0.37 -6.40 -0.96
CA VAL A 12 -1.04 -6.76 -1.21
C VAL A 12 -1.23 -7.20 -2.66
N MET A 13 -0.68 -6.44 -3.62
CA MET A 13 -0.79 -6.76 -5.04
C MET A 13 -0.06 -8.05 -5.41
N VAL A 14 1.13 -8.27 -4.87
CA VAL A 14 1.88 -9.51 -5.06
C VAL A 14 1.14 -10.70 -4.47
N LEU A 15 0.53 -10.55 -3.29
CA LEU A 15 -0.30 -11.59 -2.69
C LEU A 15 -1.49 -11.94 -3.58
N LEU A 16 -2.21 -10.92 -4.10
CA LEU A 16 -3.32 -11.12 -5.03
C LEU A 16 -2.89 -11.85 -6.31
N ALA A 17 -1.79 -11.42 -6.91
CA ALA A 17 -1.23 -12.07 -8.10
C ALA A 17 -0.86 -13.54 -7.84
N ASN A 18 -0.26 -13.85 -6.69
CA ASN A 18 0.06 -15.22 -6.31
C ASN A 18 -1.19 -16.09 -6.10
N ILE A 19 -2.24 -15.54 -5.47
CA ILE A 19 -3.52 -16.25 -5.30
C ILE A 19 -4.13 -16.57 -6.67
N GLN A 20 -4.10 -15.64 -7.62
CA GLN A 20 -4.61 -15.87 -8.97
C GLN A 20 -3.78 -16.90 -9.74
N MET A 21 -2.44 -16.85 -9.61
CA MET A 21 -1.56 -17.82 -10.22
C MET A 21 -1.82 -19.25 -9.69
N LEU A 22 -2.07 -19.39 -8.39
CA LEU A 22 -2.49 -20.66 -7.79
C LEU A 22 -3.85 -21.13 -8.34
N GLY A 23 -4.82 -20.25 -8.46
CA GLY A 23 -6.13 -20.56 -9.04
C GLY A 23 -6.01 -21.03 -10.50
N MET A 24 -5.21 -20.34 -11.30
CA MET A 24 -4.94 -20.71 -12.68
C MET A 24 -4.25 -22.09 -12.77
N PHE A 25 -3.26 -22.35 -11.90
CA PHE A 25 -2.60 -23.65 -11.85
C PHE A 25 -3.58 -24.78 -11.51
N LEU A 26 -4.43 -24.61 -10.50
CA LEU A 26 -5.43 -25.58 -10.10
C LEU A 26 -6.48 -25.84 -11.20
N SER A 27 -6.91 -24.79 -11.91
CA SER A 27 -7.79 -24.92 -13.06
C SER A 27 -7.17 -25.74 -14.20
N ASN A 28 -5.88 -25.55 -14.47
CA ASN A 28 -5.15 -26.34 -15.49
C ASN A 28 -4.98 -27.80 -15.10
N VAL A 29 -4.94 -28.13 -13.83
CA VAL A 29 -4.89 -29.51 -13.31
C VAL A 29 -6.28 -30.17 -13.32
N GLY A 30 -7.34 -29.43 -13.68
CA GLY A 30 -8.72 -29.94 -13.74
C GLY A 30 -9.52 -29.72 -12.45
N ILE A 31 -8.99 -29.01 -11.48
CA ILE A 31 -9.70 -28.62 -10.24
C ILE A 31 -10.40 -27.29 -10.48
N THR A 32 -11.67 -27.33 -10.93
CA THR A 32 -12.46 -26.15 -11.27
C THR A 32 -13.26 -25.57 -10.09
N THR A 33 -13.07 -26.10 -8.87
CA THR A 33 -13.81 -25.66 -7.67
C THR A 33 -13.58 -24.19 -7.31
N LEU A 34 -12.44 -23.61 -7.69
CA LEU A 34 -12.09 -22.22 -7.43
C LEU A 34 -12.49 -21.27 -8.57
N GLY A 35 -12.83 -21.80 -9.72
CA GLY A 35 -13.23 -21.06 -10.92
C GLY A 35 -12.52 -21.55 -12.19
N THR A 36 -13.07 -21.13 -13.33
CA THR A 36 -12.52 -21.41 -14.66
C THR A 36 -11.72 -20.19 -15.16
N PHE A 37 -10.67 -20.44 -15.91
CA PHE A 37 -9.83 -19.40 -16.49
C PHE A 37 -9.88 -19.44 -18.02
N SER A 38 -9.99 -18.27 -18.64
CA SER A 38 -9.77 -18.11 -20.09
C SER A 38 -8.46 -17.35 -20.28
N GLY A 39 -7.38 -18.12 -20.55
CA GLY A 39 -6.02 -17.56 -20.52
C GLY A 39 -5.62 -17.15 -19.10
N SER A 40 -5.32 -15.88 -18.89
CA SER A 40 -4.96 -15.32 -17.57
C SER A 40 -6.12 -14.68 -16.81
N THR A 41 -7.32 -14.60 -17.41
CA THR A 41 -8.49 -13.97 -16.81
C THR A 41 -9.44 -15.01 -16.22
N PRO A 42 -9.80 -14.90 -14.93
CA PRO A 42 -10.79 -15.75 -14.33
C PRO A 42 -12.19 -15.39 -14.87
N GLN A 43 -12.95 -16.39 -15.29
CA GLN A 43 -14.29 -16.21 -15.83
C GLN A 43 -15.38 -16.43 -14.78
N ASP A 44 -15.16 -17.39 -13.87
CA ASP A 44 -16.15 -17.80 -12.88
C ASP A 44 -15.52 -18.10 -11.53
N GLY A 45 -16.37 -18.30 -10.52
CA GLY A 45 -16.01 -18.80 -9.21
C GLY A 45 -15.36 -17.76 -8.29
N ILE A 46 -14.71 -18.22 -7.24
CA ILE A 46 -14.09 -17.35 -6.21
C ILE A 46 -13.00 -16.49 -6.82
N MET A 47 -12.28 -17.02 -7.82
CA MET A 47 -11.18 -16.29 -8.46
C MET A 47 -11.67 -15.08 -9.27
N TYR A 48 -12.89 -15.12 -9.82
CA TYR A 48 -13.50 -13.98 -10.47
C TYR A 48 -13.71 -12.81 -9.49
N PHE A 49 -14.19 -13.10 -8.29
CA PHE A 49 -14.42 -12.06 -7.27
C PHE A 49 -13.14 -11.49 -6.67
N LEU A 50 -12.05 -12.27 -6.66
CA LEU A 50 -10.73 -11.85 -6.21
C LEU A 50 -9.91 -11.19 -7.32
N ALA A 51 -10.36 -11.22 -8.57
CA ALA A 51 -9.62 -10.62 -9.68
C ALA A 51 -9.50 -9.11 -9.52
N PRO A 52 -8.31 -8.53 -9.74
CA PRO A 52 -8.13 -7.10 -9.71
C PRO A 52 -8.97 -6.44 -10.81
N ILE A 53 -9.45 -5.24 -10.51
CA ILE A 53 -10.15 -4.40 -11.47
C ILE A 53 -9.09 -3.49 -12.09
N ASN A 54 -8.96 -3.53 -13.41
CA ASN A 54 -7.90 -2.84 -14.14
C ASN A 54 -8.42 -1.71 -15.05
N GLY A 55 -9.64 -1.27 -14.84
CA GLY A 55 -10.18 -0.15 -15.60
C GLY A 55 -11.70 -0.09 -15.63
N PRO A 56 -12.24 0.92 -16.32
CA PRO A 56 -13.69 1.14 -16.44
C PRO A 56 -14.43 -0.04 -17.09
N THR A 57 -13.79 -0.72 -18.03
CA THR A 57 -14.35 -1.87 -18.77
C THR A 57 -14.66 -3.06 -17.87
N ASP A 58 -14.05 -3.16 -16.70
CA ASP A 58 -14.18 -4.30 -15.80
C ASP A 58 -15.35 -4.15 -14.80
N TRP A 59 -15.92 -2.95 -14.66
CA TRP A 59 -16.98 -2.69 -13.68
C TRP A 59 -18.16 -1.88 -14.20
N MET A 60 -18.01 -1.18 -15.33
CA MET A 60 -19.08 -0.36 -15.92
C MET A 60 -20.02 -1.23 -16.80
N TRP A 61 -20.87 -2.03 -16.15
CA TRP A 61 -21.81 -2.96 -16.83
C TRP A 61 -22.81 -2.28 -17.77
N TRP A 62 -23.00 -0.95 -17.66
CA TRP A 62 -23.90 -0.19 -18.54
C TRP A 62 -23.24 0.28 -19.83
N THR A 63 -21.92 0.18 -19.95
CA THR A 63 -21.16 0.58 -21.16
C THR A 63 -20.60 -0.61 -21.90
N THR A 64 -20.34 -1.71 -21.20
CA THR A 64 -19.73 -2.91 -21.77
C THR A 64 -20.54 -4.12 -21.35
N ASP A 65 -20.85 -5.00 -22.27
CA ASP A 65 -21.48 -6.28 -21.95
C ASP A 65 -20.43 -7.20 -21.31
N LEU A 66 -20.49 -7.34 -20.00
CA LEU A 66 -19.53 -8.14 -19.23
C LEU A 66 -19.91 -9.62 -19.16
N GLY A 67 -21.09 -10.00 -19.70
CA GLY A 67 -21.61 -11.37 -19.60
C GLY A 67 -21.99 -11.80 -18.16
N HIS A 68 -21.89 -10.90 -17.20
CA HIS A 68 -22.22 -11.13 -15.78
C HIS A 68 -23.38 -10.25 -15.33
N ALA A 69 -24.14 -10.74 -14.35
CA ALA A 69 -25.22 -9.96 -13.77
C ALA A 69 -24.68 -8.72 -13.02
N PRO A 70 -25.38 -7.57 -13.04
CA PRO A 70 -24.92 -6.34 -12.38
C PRO A 70 -24.58 -6.52 -10.89
N TRP A 71 -25.29 -7.37 -10.18
CA TRP A 71 -25.04 -7.65 -8.76
C TRP A 71 -23.72 -8.40 -8.53
N GLU A 72 -23.29 -9.26 -9.46
CA GLU A 72 -22.00 -9.96 -9.39
C GLU A 72 -20.83 -8.99 -9.54
N VAL A 73 -20.96 -8.03 -10.46
CA VAL A 73 -19.96 -6.98 -10.65
C VAL A 73 -19.85 -6.10 -9.41
N LEU A 74 -20.99 -5.72 -8.81
CA LEU A 74 -20.99 -4.94 -7.56
C LEU A 74 -20.37 -5.73 -6.39
N LEU A 75 -20.64 -7.00 -6.30
CA LEU A 75 -20.08 -7.87 -5.27
C LEU A 75 -18.57 -8.03 -5.46
N ARG A 76 -18.10 -8.22 -6.69
CA ARG A 76 -16.66 -8.23 -7.04
C ARG A 76 -16.00 -6.92 -6.64
N LEU A 77 -16.62 -5.80 -6.94
CA LEU A 77 -16.13 -4.46 -6.55
C LEU A 77 -16.00 -4.35 -5.03
N GLY A 78 -17.03 -4.75 -4.29
CA GLY A 78 -17.03 -4.72 -2.82
C GLY A 78 -15.93 -5.59 -2.20
N ILE A 79 -15.75 -6.81 -2.73
CA ILE A 79 -14.69 -7.72 -2.28
C ILE A 79 -13.30 -7.13 -2.58
N ASN A 80 -13.10 -6.56 -3.77
CA ASN A 80 -11.84 -5.94 -4.16
C ASN A 80 -11.49 -4.74 -3.27
N ILE A 81 -12.45 -3.85 -3.01
CA ILE A 81 -12.27 -2.73 -2.07
C ILE A 81 -11.88 -3.25 -0.68
N THR A 82 -12.63 -4.21 -0.16
CA THR A 82 -12.38 -4.78 1.17
C THR A 82 -11.01 -5.41 1.26
N PHE A 83 -10.62 -6.19 0.26
CA PHE A 83 -9.32 -6.84 0.21
C PHE A 83 -8.16 -5.83 0.19
N MET A 84 -8.28 -4.77 -0.62
CA MET A 84 -7.27 -3.72 -0.71
C MET A 84 -7.15 -2.90 0.58
N VAL A 85 -8.27 -2.55 1.19
CA VAL A 85 -8.30 -1.75 2.43
C VAL A 85 -7.77 -2.56 3.60
N VAL A 86 -8.28 -3.78 3.79
CA VAL A 86 -7.86 -4.65 4.90
C VAL A 86 -6.41 -5.10 4.69
N GLY A 87 -6.07 -5.52 3.48
CA GLY A 87 -4.70 -5.90 3.12
C GLY A 87 -3.73 -4.74 3.33
N GLY A 88 -4.06 -3.54 2.86
CA GLY A 88 -3.28 -2.33 3.08
C GLY A 88 -3.02 -2.04 4.55
N ALA A 89 -4.05 -2.14 5.40
CA ALA A 89 -3.92 -1.95 6.84
C ALA A 89 -3.03 -3.01 7.51
N VAL A 90 -3.26 -4.29 7.19
CA VAL A 90 -2.49 -5.42 7.77
C VAL A 90 -1.02 -5.37 7.35
N PHE A 91 -0.74 -5.21 6.06
CA PHE A 91 0.62 -5.14 5.57
C PHE A 91 1.35 -3.86 6.00
N ALA A 92 0.63 -2.75 6.22
CA ALA A 92 1.22 -1.54 6.78
C ALA A 92 1.70 -1.77 8.23
N LEU A 93 0.91 -2.45 9.05
CA LEU A 93 1.33 -2.83 10.41
C LEU A 93 2.52 -3.78 10.42
N PHE A 94 2.52 -4.77 9.51
CA PHE A 94 3.63 -5.70 9.36
C PHE A 94 4.91 -4.95 8.93
N TRP A 95 4.78 -4.06 7.94
CA TRP A 95 5.90 -3.28 7.43
C TRP A 95 6.58 -2.40 8.48
N ILE A 96 5.82 -1.70 9.31
CA ILE A 96 6.38 -0.86 10.37
C ILE A 96 7.30 -1.65 11.29
N LYS A 97 6.89 -2.86 11.67
CA LYS A 97 7.70 -3.73 12.53
C LYS A 97 8.97 -4.21 11.83
N THR A 98 8.86 -4.53 10.54
CA THR A 98 9.99 -5.05 9.75
C THR A 98 10.98 -3.96 9.36
N ALA A 99 10.49 -2.74 9.12
CA ALA A 99 11.32 -1.62 8.70
C ALA A 99 12.02 -0.87 9.86
N GLY A 100 11.88 -1.33 11.11
CA GLY A 100 12.46 -0.63 12.26
C GLY A 100 11.83 0.74 12.53
N LEU A 101 10.56 0.92 12.14
CA LEU A 101 9.76 2.12 12.39
C LEU A 101 8.78 1.90 13.56
N ASP A 102 9.03 0.88 14.37
CA ASP A 102 8.24 0.59 15.57
C ASP A 102 8.49 1.66 16.65
N SER A 103 7.57 1.78 17.57
CA SER A 103 7.60 2.76 18.67
C SER A 103 8.92 2.76 19.44
N LYS A 104 9.48 1.58 19.64
CA LYS A 104 10.75 1.39 20.34
C LYS A 104 11.95 1.94 19.56
N ASP A 105 12.01 1.64 18.27
CA ASP A 105 13.12 2.07 17.41
C ASP A 105 13.06 3.58 17.14
N VAL A 106 11.86 4.11 16.92
CA VAL A 106 11.63 5.55 16.78
C VAL A 106 11.99 6.30 18.07
N ALA A 107 11.61 5.77 19.24
CA ALA A 107 11.98 6.37 20.53
C ALA A 107 13.51 6.43 20.71
N ARG A 108 14.22 5.36 20.31
CA ARG A 108 15.69 5.33 20.35
C ARG A 108 16.31 6.35 19.37
N GLN A 109 15.80 6.44 18.16
CA GLN A 109 16.28 7.41 17.16
C GLN A 109 16.11 8.86 17.65
N ILE A 110 14.97 9.20 18.25
CA ILE A 110 14.72 10.52 18.83
C ILE A 110 15.74 10.83 19.94
N GLN A 111 16.05 9.85 20.78
CA GLN A 111 17.05 10.04 21.86
C GLN A 111 18.47 10.20 21.32
N MET A 112 18.88 9.38 20.34
CA MET A 112 20.22 9.45 19.75
C MET A 112 20.43 10.75 18.98
N SER A 113 19.40 11.32 18.36
CA SER A 113 19.46 12.61 17.68
C SER A 113 19.48 13.83 18.63
N GLY A 114 19.51 13.61 19.95
CA GLY A 114 19.52 14.69 20.91
C GLY A 114 18.24 15.51 21.00
N MET A 115 17.21 15.15 20.22
CA MET A 115 15.89 15.77 20.28
C MET A 115 15.19 15.31 21.56
N SER A 116 14.59 16.25 22.28
CA SER A 116 13.80 15.94 23.47
C SER A 116 12.40 16.53 23.34
N ILE A 117 11.41 15.72 23.60
CA ILE A 117 10.03 16.22 23.70
C ILE A 117 9.87 16.93 25.05
N PRO A 118 9.38 18.18 25.07
CA PRO A 118 9.13 18.90 26.31
C PRO A 118 8.26 18.06 27.26
N GLY A 119 8.72 17.85 28.52
CA GLY A 119 8.04 17.04 29.51
C GLY A 119 8.49 15.58 29.63
N TYR A 120 9.20 15.02 28.66
CA TYR A 120 9.59 13.60 28.63
C TYR A 120 11.12 13.37 28.59
N ARG A 121 11.89 14.35 29.03
CA ARG A 121 13.37 14.38 28.90
C ARG A 121 14.16 13.23 29.52
N ARG A 122 13.59 12.46 30.45
CA ARG A 122 14.38 11.53 31.30
C ARG A 122 14.00 10.06 31.22
N ASN A 123 12.88 9.68 30.60
CA ASN A 123 12.47 8.29 30.64
C ASN A 123 12.10 7.76 29.25
N PRO A 124 12.99 6.94 28.62
CA PRO A 124 12.75 6.35 27.28
C PRO A 124 11.48 5.51 27.25
N GLN A 125 11.15 4.84 28.34
CA GLN A 125 9.98 3.97 28.42
C GLN A 125 8.66 4.74 28.32
N VAL A 126 8.62 5.98 28.83
CA VAL A 126 7.43 6.83 28.74
C VAL A 126 7.22 7.31 27.30
N LEU A 127 8.32 7.67 26.62
CA LEU A 127 8.28 8.06 25.21
C LEU A 127 7.82 6.87 24.32
N GLU A 128 8.39 5.69 24.56
CA GLU A 128 7.99 4.45 23.87
C GLU A 128 6.50 4.17 24.05
N LYS A 129 6.00 4.22 25.30
CA LYS A 129 4.58 4.00 25.60
C LYS A 129 3.64 5.03 24.96
N TYR A 130 4.11 6.27 24.83
CA TYR A 130 3.38 7.33 24.14
C TYR A 130 3.32 7.04 22.61
N LEU A 131 4.45 6.73 21.99
CA LEU A 131 4.55 6.40 20.56
C LEU A 131 3.76 5.12 20.23
N ASP A 132 3.77 4.13 21.10
CA ASP A 132 3.04 2.87 20.93
C ASP A 132 1.52 3.05 20.82
N ARG A 133 1.02 4.14 21.37
CA ARG A 133 -0.39 4.52 21.22
C ARG A 133 -0.72 5.15 19.87
N TYR A 134 0.22 5.89 19.27
CA TYR A 134 -0.05 6.70 18.07
C TYR A 134 0.43 6.05 16.78
N ILE A 135 1.62 5.43 16.79
CA ILE A 135 2.23 4.84 15.59
C ILE A 135 1.31 3.81 14.93
N PRO A 136 0.76 2.80 15.63
CA PRO A 136 -0.10 1.81 14.98
C PRO A 136 -1.39 2.42 14.40
N ARG A 137 -1.97 3.40 15.08
CA ARG A 137 -3.20 4.05 14.61
C ARG A 137 -2.98 4.85 13.33
N VAL A 138 -1.93 5.66 13.30
CA VAL A 138 -1.56 6.44 12.12
C VAL A 138 -1.20 5.52 10.96
N THR A 139 -0.56 4.38 11.23
CA THR A 139 -0.23 3.38 10.23
C THR A 139 -1.45 2.74 9.62
N ILE A 140 -2.41 2.33 10.45
CA ILE A 140 -3.68 1.75 9.95
C ILE A 140 -4.41 2.77 9.07
N ILE A 141 -4.54 4.01 9.53
CA ILE A 141 -5.18 5.08 8.76
C ILE A 141 -4.45 5.30 7.43
N GLY A 142 -3.11 5.34 7.45
CA GLY A 142 -2.29 5.46 6.25
C GLY A 142 -2.47 4.28 5.29
N GLY A 143 -2.47 3.05 5.80
CA GLY A 143 -2.69 1.83 5.02
C GLY A 143 -4.07 1.77 4.37
N VAL A 144 -5.12 2.11 5.13
CA VAL A 144 -6.50 2.23 4.63
C VAL A 144 -6.60 3.30 3.54
N PHE A 145 -6.04 4.48 3.78
CA PHE A 145 -6.08 5.58 2.82
C PHE A 145 -5.41 5.23 1.50
N ILE A 146 -4.21 4.64 1.53
CA ILE A 146 -3.51 4.20 0.32
C ILE A 146 -4.25 3.05 -0.36
N GLY A 147 -4.84 2.12 0.41
CA GLY A 147 -5.69 1.06 -0.12
C GLY A 147 -6.86 1.62 -0.92
N LEU A 148 -7.58 2.59 -0.35
CA LEU A 148 -8.69 3.28 -1.04
C LEU A 148 -8.21 4.04 -2.27
N LEU A 149 -7.11 4.78 -2.16
CA LEU A 149 -6.55 5.54 -3.28
C LEU A 149 -6.14 4.61 -4.43
N SER A 150 -5.57 3.45 -4.11
CA SER A 150 -5.21 2.43 -5.10
C SER A 150 -6.43 1.86 -5.83
N VAL A 151 -7.52 1.57 -5.08
CA VAL A 151 -8.78 1.13 -5.69
C VAL A 151 -9.33 2.18 -6.63
N VAL A 152 -9.40 3.43 -6.19
CA VAL A 152 -9.89 4.54 -7.03
C VAL A 152 -9.05 4.67 -8.30
N ALA A 153 -7.72 4.62 -8.18
CA ALA A 153 -6.82 4.68 -9.33
C ALA A 153 -7.03 3.50 -10.30
N ASN A 154 -7.28 2.29 -9.80
CA ASN A 154 -7.56 1.13 -10.62
C ASN A 154 -8.94 1.20 -11.29
N LEU A 155 -9.97 1.74 -10.62
CA LEU A 155 -11.31 1.91 -11.18
C LEU A 155 -11.34 2.85 -12.39
N PHE A 156 -10.63 3.95 -12.30
CA PHE A 156 -10.53 4.88 -13.43
C PHE A 156 -9.64 4.34 -14.56
N GLY A 157 -8.77 3.40 -14.23
CA GLY A 157 -7.79 2.86 -15.17
C GLY A 157 -6.74 3.88 -15.58
N VAL A 158 -5.71 3.40 -16.21
CA VAL A 158 -4.69 4.24 -16.85
C VAL A 158 -4.60 3.82 -18.32
N ILE A 159 -4.33 4.75 -19.20
CA ILE A 159 -4.22 4.51 -20.65
C ILE A 159 -3.12 3.46 -20.90
N GLY A 160 -3.48 2.38 -21.55
CA GLY A 160 -2.58 1.26 -21.87
C GLY A 160 -2.58 0.14 -20.82
N SER A 161 -1.46 -0.55 -20.68
CA SER A 161 -1.29 -1.71 -19.78
C SER A 161 -0.82 -1.34 -18.36
N VAL A 162 -0.80 -0.05 -18.01
CA VAL A 162 -0.35 0.42 -16.71
C VAL A 162 -1.50 0.34 -15.71
N SER A 163 -1.30 -0.35 -14.59
CA SER A 163 -2.28 -0.35 -13.50
C SER A 163 -2.26 0.98 -12.73
N GLY A 164 -3.42 1.40 -12.20
CA GLY A 164 -3.52 2.59 -11.37
C GLY A 164 -2.57 2.57 -10.16
N THR A 165 -2.35 1.40 -9.57
CA THR A 165 -1.35 1.20 -8.50
C THR A 165 0.08 1.43 -8.99
N GLY A 166 0.42 1.02 -10.22
CA GLY A 166 1.72 1.28 -10.82
C GLY A 166 1.97 2.78 -11.00
N LEU A 167 0.95 3.54 -11.39
CA LEU A 167 1.02 4.99 -11.50
C LEU A 167 1.24 5.64 -10.12
N LEU A 168 0.50 5.23 -9.09
CA LEU A 168 0.68 5.70 -7.73
C LEU A 168 2.10 5.44 -7.21
N LEU A 169 2.65 4.27 -7.50
CA LEU A 169 4.04 3.92 -7.20
C LEU A 169 5.02 4.88 -7.85
N THR A 170 4.87 5.10 -9.15
CA THR A 170 5.75 5.99 -9.93
C THR A 170 5.72 7.41 -9.36
N VAL A 171 4.52 7.95 -9.10
CA VAL A 171 4.35 9.29 -8.50
C VAL A 171 5.01 9.34 -7.12
N SER A 172 4.79 8.33 -6.28
CA SER A 172 5.34 8.29 -4.92
C SER A 172 6.86 8.20 -4.90
N ILE A 173 7.45 7.41 -5.81
CA ILE A 173 8.92 7.28 -5.95
C ILE A 173 9.52 8.60 -6.47
N THR A 174 8.89 9.20 -7.50
CA THR A 174 9.33 10.47 -8.06
C THR A 174 9.28 11.59 -7.03
N TYR A 175 8.19 11.68 -6.25
CA TYR A 175 8.06 12.66 -5.18
C TYR A 175 9.15 12.49 -4.12
N ARG A 176 9.44 11.26 -3.74
CA ARG A 176 10.48 10.95 -2.78
C ARG A 176 11.87 11.32 -3.29
N LEU A 177 12.19 11.02 -4.54
CA LEU A 177 13.45 11.43 -5.15
C LEU A 177 13.57 12.95 -5.20
N TYR A 178 12.48 13.64 -5.54
CA TYR A 178 12.47 15.11 -5.51
C TYR A 178 12.74 15.65 -4.09
N GLU A 179 12.12 15.10 -3.07
CA GLU A 179 12.33 15.51 -1.67
C GLU A 179 13.78 15.26 -1.22
N GLU A 180 14.36 14.13 -1.61
CA GLU A 180 15.76 13.80 -1.30
C GLU A 180 16.75 14.74 -2.00
N ILE A 181 16.54 15.01 -3.29
CA ILE A 181 17.36 15.97 -4.05
C ILE A 181 17.22 17.38 -3.48
N ALA A 182 16.00 17.82 -3.19
CA ALA A 182 15.75 19.13 -2.59
C ALA A 182 16.44 19.28 -1.23
N SER A 183 16.43 18.24 -0.39
CA SER A 183 17.10 18.27 0.90
C SER A 183 18.62 18.34 0.75
N GLN A 184 19.21 17.65 -0.22
CA GLN A 184 20.64 17.71 -0.52
C GLN A 184 21.05 19.09 -1.04
N GLN A 185 20.27 19.68 -1.95
CA GLN A 185 20.54 21.03 -2.47
C GLN A 185 20.49 22.10 -1.37
N ILE A 186 19.54 21.98 -0.43
CA ILE A 186 19.47 22.90 0.72
C ILE A 186 20.72 22.78 1.60
N MET A 187 21.20 21.56 1.84
CA MET A 187 22.41 21.34 2.61
C MET A 187 23.68 21.85 1.92
N GLU A 188 23.73 21.82 0.58
CA GLU A 188 24.86 22.37 -0.18
C GLU A 188 24.83 23.89 -0.28
N MET A 189 23.66 24.51 -0.40
CA MET A 189 23.53 25.97 -0.49
C MET A 189 23.77 26.70 0.84
N TYR A 190 23.54 26.01 1.97
CA TYR A 190 23.74 26.58 3.30
C TYR A 190 24.76 25.75 4.11
N PRO A 191 26.08 25.97 3.94
CA PRO A 191 27.11 25.24 4.68
C PRO A 191 27.01 25.39 6.20
N PHE A 192 26.33 26.44 6.68
CA PHE A 192 25.97 26.62 8.10
C PHE A 192 25.00 25.52 8.60
N MET A 193 24.07 25.05 7.78
CA MET A 193 23.14 23.97 8.14
C MET A 193 23.86 22.60 8.23
N ARG A 194 24.93 22.40 7.47
CA ARG A 194 25.77 21.21 7.54
C ARG A 194 26.43 21.05 8.93
N THR A 195 26.72 22.15 9.62
CA THR A 195 27.30 22.14 10.98
C THR A 195 26.23 21.77 12.03
N PHE A 196 24.96 22.03 11.75
CA PHE A 196 23.85 21.71 12.65
C PHE A 196 23.33 20.28 12.48
N PHE A 197 23.29 19.75 11.25
CA PHE A 197 22.75 18.43 10.92
C PHE A 197 23.83 17.38 10.64
N GLY A 198 25.05 17.74 10.43
CA GLY A 198 26.19 16.89 10.02
C GLY A 198 27.14 16.53 11.14
N LYS A 199 26.68 16.49 12.38
CA LYS A 199 27.45 15.90 13.49
C LYS A 199 26.94 14.48 13.72
N GLU A 200 27.34 13.58 12.83
CA GLU A 200 27.54 12.17 13.10
C GLU A 200 29.02 11.86 12.94
#